data_62be1cf4df038696f102e53ab59fad00
#
_entry.id   62be1cf4df038696f102e53ab59fad00
#
_cell.length_a   1.000
_cell.length_b   1.000
_cell.length_c   1.000
_cell.angle_alpha   90.00
_cell.angle_beta   90.00
_cell.angle_gamma   90.00
#
_symmetry.space_group_name_H-M   'P 1'
#
loop_
_entity.id
_entity.type
_entity.pdbx_description
1 polymer ?
#
loop_
_entity_poly.entity_id
_entity_poly.type
_entity_poly.pdbx_seq_one_letter_code
_entity_poly.pdbx_strand_id
1 'polypeptide(L)'
;RRVLFRSKDSDEIILEVETTNTEEILIFTDKQNVYKKRLSELEDCKPNQLGSYIPNEISLESGETILAVLPLSESSKYVLIGYEDGKVAKIDVESYRTKQNRSVLKNGYADKSALLFDILGTENVDIIAFADNKKVVLMNTETINSKSAKTTQGVTFIKLKDGCTVEKYEFAE
;
A
#
# COMPACT_ATOMS: atom_id res chain seq x y z
N ARG A 1 -14.10 -13.61 -11.27
CA ARG A 1 -13.45 -13.94 -12.55
C ARG A 1 -11.94 -14.02 -12.28
N ARG A 2 -11.40 -15.20 -12.39
CA ARG A 2 -9.96 -15.43 -12.19
C ARG A 2 -9.23 -14.97 -13.46
N VAL A 3 -8.45 -13.93 -13.38
CA VAL A 3 -7.58 -13.49 -14.49
C VAL A 3 -6.26 -14.26 -14.36
N LEU A 4 -6.06 -15.23 -15.23
CA LEU A 4 -4.78 -15.93 -15.38
C LEU A 4 -3.95 -15.15 -16.40
N PHE A 5 -2.94 -14.42 -15.93
CA PHE A 5 -1.96 -13.82 -16.82
C PHE A 5 -0.99 -14.91 -17.32
N ARG A 6 -0.79 -15.01 -18.63
CA ARG A 6 0.40 -15.66 -19.17
C ARG A 6 1.54 -14.66 -19.09
N SER A 7 2.38 -14.81 -18.08
CA SER A 7 3.68 -14.17 -18.04
C SER A 7 4.58 -14.76 -19.14
N LYS A 8 5.51 -13.98 -19.66
CA LYS A 8 6.68 -14.54 -20.34
C LYS A 8 7.47 -15.36 -19.34
N ASP A 9 8.24 -16.32 -19.77
CA ASP A 9 9.01 -17.25 -18.91
C ASP A 9 9.93 -16.54 -17.87
N SER A 10 10.07 -15.23 -17.95
CA SER A 10 10.87 -14.37 -17.05
C SER A 10 10.06 -13.43 -16.17
N ASP A 11 8.72 -13.40 -16.27
CA ASP A 11 7.89 -12.51 -15.49
C ASP A 11 7.48 -13.18 -14.18
N GLU A 12 7.51 -12.44 -13.09
CA GLU A 12 7.08 -12.87 -11.77
C GLU A 12 5.79 -12.14 -11.35
N ILE A 13 4.82 -12.89 -10.82
CA ILE A 13 3.62 -12.30 -10.23
C ILE A 13 4.00 -11.81 -8.84
N ILE A 14 4.07 -10.48 -8.68
CA ILE A 14 4.44 -9.85 -7.40
C ILE A 14 3.22 -9.53 -6.53
N LEU A 15 2.02 -9.48 -7.11
CA LEU A 15 0.77 -9.21 -6.39
C LEU A 15 -0.41 -9.84 -7.14
N GLU A 16 -1.26 -10.56 -6.42
CA GLU A 16 -2.56 -11.05 -6.89
C GLU A 16 -3.63 -10.64 -5.89
N VAL A 17 -4.66 -9.93 -6.37
CA VAL A 17 -5.75 -9.43 -5.52
C VAL A 17 -7.10 -9.69 -6.16
N GLU A 18 -8.04 -10.24 -5.39
CA GLU A 18 -9.45 -10.33 -5.78
C GLU A 18 -10.17 -9.02 -5.50
N THR A 19 -10.86 -8.50 -6.51
CA THR A 19 -11.57 -7.23 -6.41
C THR A 19 -12.74 -7.18 -7.40
N THR A 20 -13.61 -6.17 -7.30
CA THR A 20 -14.73 -5.97 -8.22
C THR A 20 -14.43 -4.81 -9.18
N ASN A 21 -15.04 -4.82 -10.36
CA ASN A 21 -14.86 -3.77 -11.37
C ASN A 21 -15.31 -2.38 -10.92
N THR A 22 -16.10 -2.29 -9.86
CA THR A 22 -16.60 -1.03 -9.29
C THR A 22 -15.63 -0.40 -8.30
N GLU A 23 -14.63 -1.16 -7.87
CA GLU A 23 -13.65 -0.69 -6.87
C GLU A 23 -12.58 0.21 -7.50
N GLU A 24 -12.02 1.05 -6.65
CA GLU A 24 -10.84 1.86 -6.96
C GLU A 24 -9.58 1.16 -6.45
N ILE A 25 -8.46 1.43 -7.10
CA ILE A 25 -7.14 1.05 -6.59
C ILE A 25 -6.37 2.30 -6.19
N LEU A 26 -5.63 2.18 -5.09
CA LEU A 26 -4.65 3.15 -4.64
C LEU A 26 -3.26 2.64 -5.02
N ILE A 27 -2.50 3.43 -5.75
CA ILE A 27 -1.15 3.10 -6.20
C ILE A 27 -0.18 4.04 -5.51
N PHE A 28 0.60 3.51 -4.59
CA PHE A 28 1.59 4.24 -3.80
C PHE A 28 2.93 4.24 -4.48
N THR A 29 3.61 5.39 -4.47
CA THR A 29 4.92 5.55 -5.11
C THR A 29 5.97 6.08 -4.14
N ASP A 30 7.23 5.96 -4.50
CA ASP A 30 8.38 6.39 -3.71
C ASP A 30 8.49 7.91 -3.54
N LYS A 31 7.74 8.69 -4.33
CA LYS A 31 7.66 10.16 -4.20
C LYS A 31 6.46 10.64 -3.37
N GLN A 32 5.93 9.80 -2.49
CA GLN A 32 4.76 10.06 -1.64
C GLN A 32 3.49 10.45 -2.42
N ASN A 33 3.44 10.14 -3.71
CA ASN A 33 2.22 10.26 -4.48
C ASN A 33 1.35 9.01 -4.33
N VAL A 34 0.04 9.22 -4.34
CA VAL A 34 -0.94 8.14 -4.41
C VAL A 34 -1.83 8.39 -5.61
N TYR A 35 -1.73 7.51 -6.59
CA TYR A 35 -2.59 7.54 -7.77
C TYR A 35 -3.86 6.74 -7.49
N LYS A 36 -4.97 7.24 -8.00
CA LYS A 36 -6.28 6.60 -7.91
C LYS A 36 -6.76 6.22 -9.29
N LYS A 37 -7.17 4.99 -9.46
CA LYS A 37 -7.73 4.50 -10.71
C LYS A 37 -8.92 3.59 -10.40
N ARG A 38 -10.01 3.74 -11.15
CA ARG A 38 -11.12 2.79 -11.09
C ARG A 38 -10.79 1.60 -11.96
N LEU A 39 -11.08 0.40 -11.48
CA LEU A 39 -10.84 -0.81 -12.26
C LEU A 39 -11.67 -0.87 -13.53
N SER A 40 -12.88 -0.28 -13.52
CA SER A 40 -13.72 -0.15 -14.73
C SER A 40 -13.15 0.74 -15.84
N GLU A 41 -12.15 1.54 -15.52
CA GLU A 41 -11.46 2.42 -16.50
C GLU A 41 -10.24 1.74 -17.16
N LEU A 42 -9.85 0.56 -16.67
CA LEU A 42 -8.81 -0.26 -17.28
C LEU A 42 -9.42 -1.05 -18.45
N GLU A 43 -8.67 -1.17 -19.53
CA GLU A 43 -9.12 -1.93 -20.69
C GLU A 43 -9.29 -3.42 -20.37
N ASP A 44 -10.43 -3.97 -20.81
CA ASP A 44 -10.66 -5.42 -20.75
C ASP A 44 -9.70 -6.12 -21.72
N CYS A 45 -8.86 -7.00 -21.21
CA CYS A 45 -7.98 -7.81 -22.04
C CYS A 45 -8.30 -9.31 -21.91
N LYS A 46 -8.03 -10.05 -22.97
CA LYS A 46 -8.14 -11.52 -22.96
C LYS A 46 -6.98 -12.12 -22.15
N PRO A 47 -7.16 -13.30 -21.54
CA PRO A 47 -6.10 -13.94 -20.75
C PRO A 47 -4.77 -14.21 -21.48
N ASN A 48 -4.78 -14.18 -22.80
CA ASN A 48 -3.60 -14.38 -23.65
C ASN A 48 -2.99 -13.07 -24.18
N GLN A 49 -3.54 -11.92 -23.79
CA GLN A 49 -3.02 -10.61 -24.14
C GLN A 49 -2.17 -10.04 -23.00
N LEU A 50 -1.23 -9.17 -23.36
CA LEU A 50 -0.55 -8.33 -22.37
C LEU A 50 -1.59 -7.40 -21.77
N GLY A 51 -1.67 -7.35 -20.43
CA GLY A 51 -2.54 -6.41 -19.71
C GLY A 51 -2.10 -4.95 -19.89
N SER A 52 -2.83 -4.05 -19.25
CA SER A 52 -2.49 -2.62 -19.24
C SER A 52 -1.16 -2.38 -18.52
N TYR A 53 -0.31 -1.54 -19.10
CA TYR A 53 0.92 -1.09 -18.45
C TYR A 53 0.57 0.05 -17.48
N ILE A 54 0.46 -0.25 -16.21
CA ILE A 54 -0.06 0.66 -15.17
C ILE A 54 0.63 2.03 -15.16
N PRO A 55 1.96 2.17 -15.32
CA PRO A 55 2.58 3.49 -15.40
C PRO A 55 1.99 4.42 -16.47
N ASN A 56 1.59 3.88 -17.61
CA ASN A 56 0.94 4.68 -18.65
C ASN A 56 -0.50 5.04 -18.29
N GLU A 57 -1.22 4.11 -17.65
CA GLU A 57 -2.62 4.29 -17.25
C GLU A 57 -2.81 5.40 -16.21
N ILE A 58 -1.80 5.62 -15.37
CA ILE A 58 -1.83 6.62 -14.30
C ILE A 58 -1.00 7.87 -14.62
N SER A 59 -0.36 7.92 -15.78
CA SER A 59 0.59 8.99 -16.15
C SER A 59 1.65 9.20 -15.06
N LEU A 60 2.34 8.10 -14.71
CA LEU A 60 3.39 8.10 -13.69
C LEU A 60 4.49 9.11 -14.05
N GLU A 61 4.91 9.91 -13.07
CA GLU A 61 5.98 10.91 -13.28
C GLU A 61 7.33 10.21 -13.57
N SER A 62 8.18 10.86 -14.37
CA SER A 62 9.49 10.29 -14.70
C SER A 62 10.36 10.08 -13.47
N GLY A 63 10.94 8.89 -13.35
CA GLY A 63 11.78 8.49 -12.22
C GLY A 63 11.01 8.20 -10.93
N GLU A 64 9.71 7.99 -11.03
CA GLU A 64 8.84 7.55 -9.93
C GLU A 64 8.65 6.04 -10.01
N THR A 65 8.67 5.37 -8.86
CA THR A 65 8.56 3.91 -8.74
C THR A 65 7.31 3.55 -7.95
N ILE A 66 6.54 2.57 -8.44
CA ILE A 66 5.39 2.03 -7.73
C ILE A 66 5.89 1.13 -6.58
N LEU A 67 5.43 1.40 -5.36
CA LEU A 67 5.75 0.62 -4.16
C LEU A 67 4.65 -0.38 -3.81
N ALA A 68 3.38 0.02 -3.98
CA ALA A 68 2.24 -0.83 -3.66
C ALA A 68 1.00 -0.47 -4.49
N VAL A 69 0.16 -1.47 -4.72
CA VAL A 69 -1.16 -1.32 -5.34
C VAL A 69 -2.19 -1.96 -4.41
N LEU A 70 -3.11 -1.16 -3.89
CA LEU A 70 -4.07 -1.58 -2.89
C LEU A 70 -5.50 -1.39 -3.40
N PRO A 71 -6.37 -2.42 -3.38
CA PRO A 71 -7.77 -2.28 -3.72
C PRO A 71 -8.51 -1.55 -2.61
N LEU A 72 -9.35 -0.60 -2.98
CA LEU A 72 -10.16 0.19 -2.07
C LEU A 72 -11.62 -0.25 -2.19
N SER A 73 -12.06 -1.09 -1.26
CA SER A 73 -13.43 -1.58 -1.16
C SER A 73 -14.29 -0.74 -0.20
N GLU A 74 -15.59 -1.00 -0.16
CA GLU A 74 -16.49 -0.38 0.82
C GLU A 74 -16.17 -0.79 2.26
N SER A 75 -15.63 -1.99 2.45
CA SER A 75 -15.23 -2.50 3.77
C SER A 75 -13.90 -1.93 4.26
N SER A 76 -13.13 -1.27 3.41
CA SER A 76 -11.85 -0.64 3.75
C SER A 76 -12.05 0.49 4.75
N LYS A 77 -11.31 0.48 5.87
CA LYS A 77 -11.39 1.48 6.94
C LYS A 77 -10.10 2.23 7.16
N TYR A 78 -8.97 1.54 7.04
CA TYR A 78 -7.66 2.12 7.35
C TYR A 78 -6.64 1.74 6.29
N VAL A 79 -5.72 2.65 6.02
CA VAL A 79 -4.46 2.37 5.34
C VAL A 79 -3.37 2.24 6.38
N LEU A 80 -2.65 1.14 6.33
CA LEU A 80 -1.54 0.84 7.22
C LEU A 80 -0.23 1.05 6.48
N ILE A 81 0.69 1.80 7.09
CA ILE A 81 2.00 2.07 6.48
C ILE A 81 3.08 1.84 7.53
N GLY A 82 4.00 0.92 7.24
CA GLY A 82 5.17 0.65 8.07
C GLY A 82 6.42 1.29 7.48
N TYR A 83 7.18 2.00 8.31
CA TYR A 83 8.37 2.74 7.91
C TYR A 83 9.65 2.07 8.37
N GLU A 84 10.72 2.31 7.63
CA GLU A 84 12.07 1.83 7.92
C GLU A 84 12.60 2.29 9.29
N ASP A 85 12.13 3.46 9.77
CA ASP A 85 12.47 4.01 11.09
C ASP A 85 11.78 3.30 12.27
N GLY A 86 11.03 2.23 12.02
CA GLY A 86 10.34 1.44 13.04
C GLY A 86 9.03 2.03 13.53
N LYS A 87 8.48 2.99 12.81
CA LYS A 87 7.15 3.54 13.07
C LYS A 87 6.11 2.94 12.15
N VAL A 88 4.87 2.88 12.63
CA VAL A 88 3.72 2.45 11.85
C VAL A 88 2.62 3.49 11.96
N ALA A 89 2.06 3.87 10.82
CA ALA A 89 0.92 4.76 10.72
C ALA A 89 -0.34 3.97 10.35
N LYS A 90 -1.44 4.26 11.03
CA LYS A 90 -2.79 3.79 10.72
C LYS A 90 -3.61 5.01 10.33
N ILE A 91 -3.99 5.11 9.07
CA ILE A 91 -4.60 6.32 8.50
C ILE A 91 -6.02 6.00 8.08
N ASP A 92 -6.97 6.87 8.45
CA ASP A 92 -8.37 6.69 8.04
C ASP A 92 -8.49 6.70 6.51
N VAL A 93 -9.10 5.68 5.95
CA VAL A 93 -9.22 5.51 4.49
C VAL A 93 -9.96 6.67 3.82
N GLU A 94 -10.85 7.35 4.56
CA GLU A 94 -11.57 8.53 4.08
C GLU A 94 -10.63 9.67 3.66
N SER A 95 -9.40 9.69 4.18
CA SER A 95 -8.37 10.66 3.77
C SER A 95 -7.90 10.45 2.33
N TYR A 96 -8.09 9.25 1.78
CA TYR A 96 -7.78 8.88 0.40
C TYR A 96 -9.03 8.90 -0.50
N ARG A 97 -10.25 8.86 0.09
CA ARG A 97 -11.52 9.03 -0.62
C ARG A 97 -11.80 10.52 -0.78
N THR A 98 -11.50 11.08 -1.93
CA THR A 98 -11.74 12.51 -2.19
C THR A 98 -13.10 12.72 -2.84
N LYS A 99 -13.83 13.78 -2.43
CA LYS A 99 -15.10 14.20 -3.04
C LYS A 99 -14.93 14.67 -4.49
N GLN A 100 -13.76 15.12 -4.85
CA GLN A 100 -13.39 15.49 -6.22
C GLN A 100 -12.69 14.30 -6.88
N ASN A 101 -12.96 14.10 -8.16
CA ASN A 101 -12.35 13.02 -8.95
C ASN A 101 -10.86 13.33 -9.23
N ARG A 102 -10.04 13.37 -8.17
CA ARG A 102 -8.60 13.58 -8.28
C ARG A 102 -7.94 12.24 -8.55
N SER A 103 -7.22 12.17 -9.66
CA SER A 103 -6.44 11.00 -10.05
C SER A 103 -5.15 10.85 -9.25
N VAL A 104 -4.62 11.94 -8.68
CA VAL A 104 -3.36 11.94 -7.92
C VAL A 104 -3.52 12.70 -6.62
N LEU A 105 -3.09 12.08 -5.52
CA LEU A 105 -2.98 12.68 -4.19
C LEU A 105 -1.51 12.86 -3.86
N LYS A 106 -1.06 14.11 -3.77
CA LYS A 106 0.29 14.42 -3.30
C LYS A 106 0.37 14.33 -1.78
N ASN A 107 1.55 14.04 -1.24
CA ASN A 107 1.78 13.84 0.18
C ASN A 107 0.82 12.76 0.76
N GLY A 108 0.78 11.63 0.10
CA GLY A 108 -0.08 10.51 0.46
C GLY A 108 0.35 9.76 1.72
N TYR A 109 1.59 9.97 2.17
CA TYR A 109 2.15 9.45 3.41
C TYR A 109 3.33 10.31 3.86
N ALA A 110 3.92 10.00 5.03
CA ALA A 110 5.06 10.76 5.56
C ALA A 110 6.28 10.62 4.65
N ASP A 111 7.10 11.68 4.56
CA ASP A 111 8.35 11.69 3.81
C ASP A 111 9.41 10.82 4.49
N LYS A 112 9.24 9.50 4.32
CA LYS A 112 10.06 8.45 4.90
C LYS A 112 10.06 7.23 4.00
N SER A 113 11.10 6.40 4.14
CA SER A 113 11.16 5.08 3.52
C SER A 113 10.08 4.17 4.10
N ALA A 114 9.09 3.82 3.27
CA ALA A 114 8.00 2.93 3.64
C ALA A 114 8.25 1.52 3.09
N LEU A 115 8.06 0.52 3.94
CA LEU A 115 8.30 -0.90 3.66
C LEU A 115 7.02 -1.74 3.62
N LEU A 116 5.96 -1.26 4.28
CA LEU A 116 4.67 -1.91 4.34
C LEU A 116 3.59 -0.94 3.89
N PHE A 117 2.72 -1.42 3.01
CA PHE A 117 1.45 -0.78 2.68
C PHE A 117 0.36 -1.85 2.68
N ASP A 118 -0.74 -1.60 3.38
CA ASP A 118 -1.90 -2.48 3.36
C ASP A 118 -3.19 -1.72 3.66
N ILE A 119 -4.33 -2.34 3.36
CA ILE A 119 -5.65 -1.83 3.70
C ILE A 119 -6.31 -2.75 4.71
N LEU A 120 -6.71 -2.18 5.83
CA LEU A 120 -7.43 -2.89 6.88
C LEU A 120 -8.93 -2.55 6.84
N GLY A 121 -9.75 -3.56 7.14
CA GLY A 121 -11.17 -3.39 7.46
C GLY A 121 -11.37 -2.93 8.91
N THR A 122 -12.43 -3.41 9.52
CA THR A 122 -12.78 -3.15 10.94
C THR A 122 -11.97 -4.01 11.90
N GLU A 123 -11.46 -5.13 11.44
CA GLU A 123 -10.69 -6.06 12.27
C GLU A 123 -9.25 -5.59 12.44
N ASN A 124 -8.72 -5.79 13.64
CA ASN A 124 -7.31 -5.55 13.91
C ASN A 124 -6.51 -6.82 13.61
N VAL A 125 -5.29 -6.63 13.17
CA VAL A 125 -4.38 -7.71 12.78
C VAL A 125 -3.06 -7.60 13.54
N ASP A 126 -2.39 -8.73 13.66
CA ASP A 126 -1.06 -8.80 14.25
C ASP A 126 0.01 -8.58 13.17
N ILE A 127 0.97 -7.72 13.49
CA ILE A 127 2.10 -7.40 12.61
C ILE A 127 3.40 -7.74 13.30
N ILE A 128 4.34 -8.26 12.55
CA ILE A 128 5.70 -8.55 12.98
C ILE A 128 6.64 -7.59 12.25
N ALA A 129 7.47 -6.88 13.00
CA ALA A 129 8.58 -6.09 12.45
C ALA A 129 9.91 -6.79 12.71
N PHE A 130 10.73 -6.89 11.68
CA PHE A 130 12.08 -7.47 11.74
C PHE A 130 13.11 -6.36 11.51
N ALA A 131 14.00 -6.16 12.46
CA ALA A 131 15.08 -5.17 12.34
C ALA A 131 16.41 -5.85 11.99
N ASP A 132 17.30 -5.11 11.34
CA ASP A 132 18.64 -5.53 10.91
C ASP A 132 19.52 -6.05 12.06
N ASN A 133 19.30 -5.56 13.28
CA ASN A 133 19.96 -6.03 14.50
C ASN A 133 19.36 -7.31 15.09
N LYS A 134 18.57 -8.05 14.32
CA LYS A 134 17.85 -9.29 14.71
C LYS A 134 16.76 -9.08 15.78
N LYS A 135 16.39 -7.84 16.03
CA LYS A 135 15.25 -7.56 16.93
C LYS A 135 13.96 -7.82 16.17
N VAL A 136 13.04 -8.54 16.81
CA VAL A 136 11.72 -8.85 16.29
C VAL A 136 10.68 -8.36 17.29
N VAL A 137 9.63 -7.71 16.80
CA VAL A 137 8.51 -7.24 17.62
C VAL A 137 7.21 -7.64 16.95
N LEU A 138 6.34 -8.29 17.70
CA LEU A 138 4.95 -8.57 17.37
C LEU A 138 4.07 -7.55 18.09
N MET A 139 3.13 -6.95 17.40
CA MET A 139 2.15 -6.04 17.98
C MET A 139 0.85 -6.07 17.19
N ASN A 140 -0.28 -5.95 17.90
CA ASN A 140 -1.60 -5.84 17.29
C ASN A 140 -1.90 -4.39 16.85
N THR A 141 -2.52 -4.22 15.70
CA THR A 141 -2.90 -2.90 15.15
C THR A 141 -3.95 -2.16 15.98
N GLU A 142 -4.60 -2.83 16.94
CA GLU A 142 -5.48 -2.21 17.93
C GLU A 142 -4.75 -1.14 18.75
N THR A 143 -3.47 -1.38 19.05
CA THR A 143 -2.64 -0.44 19.82
C THR A 143 -2.27 0.83 19.07
N ILE A 144 -2.55 0.89 17.76
CA ILE A 144 -2.23 2.02 16.88
C ILE A 144 -3.49 2.84 16.66
N ASN A 145 -3.54 4.04 17.24
CA ASN A 145 -4.63 4.98 17.01
C ASN A 145 -4.62 5.48 15.58
N SER A 146 -5.77 5.44 14.90
CA SER A 146 -5.91 5.99 13.56
C SER A 146 -5.79 7.51 13.54
N LYS A 147 -5.35 8.04 12.42
CA LYS A 147 -5.22 9.47 12.14
C LYS A 147 -5.84 9.80 10.78
N SER A 148 -6.44 10.98 10.68
CA SER A 148 -6.93 11.48 9.39
C SER A 148 -5.84 12.17 8.55
N ALA A 149 -4.72 12.57 9.18
CA ALA A 149 -3.62 13.20 8.46
C ALA A 149 -2.76 12.14 7.74
N LYS A 150 -2.74 12.16 6.41
CA LYS A 150 -1.93 11.24 5.59
C LYS A 150 -0.43 11.28 5.89
N THR A 151 0.10 12.47 6.19
CA THR A 151 1.51 12.69 6.50
C THR A 151 1.87 12.44 7.97
N THR A 152 1.00 11.76 8.74
CA THR A 152 1.31 11.39 10.12
C THR A 152 2.59 10.54 10.18
N GLN A 153 3.44 10.86 11.16
CA GLN A 153 4.73 10.18 11.35
C GLN A 153 4.57 8.74 11.88
N GLY A 154 3.35 8.36 12.26
CA GLY A 154 3.07 7.07 12.90
C GLY A 154 3.48 7.02 14.36
N VAL A 155 3.23 5.87 14.98
CA VAL A 155 3.64 5.56 16.35
C VAL A 155 4.86 4.63 16.32
N THR A 156 5.69 4.69 17.36
CA THR A 156 6.83 3.79 17.50
C THR A 156 6.34 2.36 17.71
N PHE A 157 6.54 1.52 16.72
CA PHE A 157 6.21 0.11 16.75
C PHE A 157 7.39 -0.71 17.31
N ILE A 158 8.58 -0.42 16.83
CA ILE A 158 9.82 -1.02 17.30
C ILE A 158 10.83 0.08 17.64
N LYS A 159 11.36 0.06 18.88
CA LYS A 159 12.47 0.95 19.25
C LYS A 159 13.76 0.38 18.70
N LEU A 160 14.34 1.10 17.77
CA LEU A 160 15.64 0.77 17.16
C LEU A 160 16.78 1.44 17.94
N LYS A 161 17.95 0.84 17.87
CA LYS A 161 19.19 1.49 18.29
C LYS A 161 19.69 2.42 17.17
N ASP A 162 20.57 3.36 17.52
CA ASP A 162 21.15 4.28 16.53
C ASP A 162 21.81 3.50 15.38
N GLY A 163 21.45 3.89 14.14
CA GLY A 163 21.95 3.27 12.92
C GLY A 163 21.27 1.96 12.51
N CYS A 164 20.27 1.47 13.28
CA CYS A 164 19.48 0.30 12.91
C CYS A 164 18.20 0.69 12.20
N THR A 165 17.75 -0.17 11.30
CA THR A 165 16.51 0.00 10.52
C THR A 165 15.65 -1.25 10.57
N VAL A 166 14.37 -1.11 10.24
CA VAL A 166 13.50 -2.25 9.96
C VAL A 166 13.82 -2.75 8.57
N GLU A 167 14.00 -4.06 8.42
CA GLU A 167 14.22 -4.70 7.13
C GLU A 167 12.89 -5.06 6.46
N LYS A 168 11.91 -5.51 7.23
CA LYS A 168 10.59 -5.91 6.72
C LYS A 168 9.53 -5.93 7.80
N TYR A 169 8.28 -5.88 7.35
CA TYR A 169 7.08 -6.17 8.13
C TYR A 169 6.35 -7.36 7.53
N GLU A 170 5.73 -8.17 8.36
CA GLU A 170 4.88 -9.29 7.96
C GLU A 170 3.61 -9.32 8.82
N PHE A 171 2.52 -9.83 8.25
CA PHE A 171 1.34 -10.16 9.05
C PHE A 171 1.56 -11.50 9.72
N ALA A 172 1.19 -11.59 11.01
CA ALA A 172 1.16 -12.87 11.70
C ALA A 172 -0.08 -13.67 11.26
N GLU A 173 0.13 -14.91 10.89
CA GLU A 173 -0.96 -15.87 10.61
C GLU A 173 -1.65 -16.33 11.89
#